data_35b689b4d606213f7fe8e8664265baaa
#
_entry.id   35b689b4d606213f7fe8e8664265baaa
#
_cell.length_a   1.000
_cell.length_b   1.000
_cell.length_c   1.000
_cell.angle_alpha   90.00
_cell.angle_beta   90.00
_cell.angle_gamma   90.00
#
_symmetry.space_group_name_H-M   'P 1'
#
loop_
_entity.id
_entity.type
_entity.pdbx_description
1 polymer ?
#
loop_
_entity_poly.entity_id
_entity_poly.type
_entity_poly.pdbx_seq_one_letter_code
_entity_poly.pdbx_strand_id
1 'polypeptide(L)'
;MAVDSNFARLEEEVNRLLELLGRLKQDNTELQGQVEELRTENAELKNLSQHLQQAEQEVLKNREEVKSRIEGLLSRLDAVHS
;
A
#
# COMPACT_ATOMS: atom_id res chain seq x y z
N MET A 1 -11.55 57.52 -13.60
CA MET A 1 -12.92 57.25 -13.99
C MET A 1 -13.41 55.91 -13.51
N ALA A 2 -14.65 55.79 -13.14
CA ALA A 2 -15.20 54.54 -12.54
C ALA A 2 -15.12 53.35 -13.49
N VAL A 3 -15.25 53.53 -14.79
CA VAL A 3 -15.19 52.46 -15.80
C VAL A 3 -13.78 51.87 -15.88
N ASP A 4 -12.76 52.71 -15.93
CA ASP A 4 -11.34 52.27 -16.00
C ASP A 4 -10.91 51.57 -14.70
N SER A 5 -11.37 52.06 -13.57
CA SER A 5 -11.12 51.46 -12.27
C SER A 5 -11.77 50.09 -12.16
N ASN A 6 -12.99 49.92 -12.63
CA ASN A 6 -13.70 48.64 -12.66
C ASN A 6 -13.05 47.66 -13.63
N PHE A 7 -12.55 48.13 -14.75
CA PHE A 7 -11.82 47.31 -15.71
C PHE A 7 -10.53 46.77 -15.14
N ALA A 8 -9.76 47.63 -14.50
CA ALA A 8 -8.51 47.24 -13.84
C ALA A 8 -8.76 46.20 -12.74
N ARG A 9 -9.85 46.39 -11.99
CA ARG A 9 -10.26 45.45 -10.94
C ARG A 9 -10.64 44.10 -11.54
N LEU A 10 -11.34 44.10 -12.65
CA LEU A 10 -11.73 42.88 -13.33
C LEU A 10 -10.49 42.13 -13.85
N GLU A 11 -9.54 42.84 -14.43
CA GLU A 11 -8.27 42.24 -14.88
C GLU A 11 -7.52 41.60 -13.74
N GLU A 12 -7.42 42.25 -12.59
CA GLU A 12 -6.78 41.72 -11.40
C GLU A 12 -7.47 40.44 -10.93
N GLU A 13 -8.79 40.42 -10.91
CA GLU A 13 -9.58 39.25 -10.51
C GLU A 13 -9.38 38.08 -11.48
N VAL A 14 -9.38 38.36 -12.78
CA VAL A 14 -9.12 37.34 -13.80
C VAL A 14 -7.73 36.75 -13.68
N ASN A 15 -6.71 37.59 -13.46
CA ASN A 15 -5.33 37.15 -13.27
C ASN A 15 -5.19 36.28 -12.03
N ARG A 16 -5.85 36.66 -10.96
CA ARG A 16 -5.86 35.89 -9.71
C ARG A 16 -6.52 34.51 -9.92
N LEU A 17 -7.62 34.46 -10.64
CA LEU A 17 -8.29 33.20 -10.96
C LEU A 17 -7.43 32.30 -11.84
N LEU A 18 -6.73 32.88 -12.81
CA LEU A 18 -5.83 32.13 -13.68
C LEU A 18 -4.66 31.52 -12.90
N GLU A 19 -4.09 32.27 -11.97
CA GLU A 19 -3.04 31.77 -11.08
C GLU A 19 -3.55 30.63 -10.20
N LEU A 20 -4.74 30.79 -9.65
CA LEU A 20 -5.39 29.78 -8.81
C LEU A 20 -5.63 28.50 -9.60
N LEU A 21 -6.12 28.63 -10.84
CA LEU A 21 -6.34 27.49 -11.74
C LEU A 21 -5.03 26.77 -12.04
N GLY A 22 -3.95 27.53 -12.25
CA GLY A 22 -2.64 26.96 -12.49
C GLY A 22 -2.16 26.12 -11.31
N ARG A 23 -2.33 26.64 -10.10
CA ARG A 23 -1.98 25.93 -8.85
C ARG A 23 -2.82 24.68 -8.68
N LEU A 24 -4.13 24.79 -8.91
CA LEU A 24 -5.03 23.64 -8.78
C LEU A 24 -4.67 22.53 -9.75
N LYS A 25 -4.31 22.88 -10.98
CA LYS A 25 -3.84 21.90 -11.97
C LYS A 25 -2.57 21.22 -11.55
N GLN A 26 -1.64 21.99 -11.02
CA GLN A 26 -0.37 21.49 -10.51
C GLN A 26 -0.57 20.54 -9.34
N ASP A 27 -1.38 20.97 -8.36
CA ASP A 27 -1.72 20.14 -7.20
C ASP A 27 -2.43 18.86 -7.61
N ASN A 28 -3.32 18.95 -8.59
CA ASN A 28 -4.05 17.79 -9.11
C ASN A 28 -3.09 16.77 -9.74
N THR A 29 -2.13 17.23 -10.51
CA THR A 29 -1.11 16.38 -11.12
C THR A 29 -0.24 15.70 -10.05
N GLU A 30 0.17 16.44 -9.04
CA GLU A 30 0.94 15.91 -7.90
C GLU A 30 0.14 14.86 -7.14
N LEU A 31 -1.11 15.15 -6.84
CA LEU A 31 -1.99 14.22 -6.13
C LEU A 31 -2.22 12.93 -6.93
N GLN A 32 -2.39 13.03 -8.24
CA GLN A 32 -2.51 11.86 -9.10
C GLN A 32 -1.26 11.00 -9.06
N GLY A 33 -0.08 11.63 -9.08
CA GLY A 33 1.18 10.94 -8.95
C GLY A 33 1.31 10.22 -7.61
N GLN A 34 0.93 10.88 -6.52
CA GLN A 34 0.95 10.29 -5.18
C GLN A 34 -0.02 9.11 -5.05
N VAL A 35 -1.21 9.24 -5.64
CA VAL A 35 -2.20 8.15 -5.66
C VAL A 35 -1.65 6.93 -6.39
N GLU A 36 -0.99 7.14 -7.52
CA GLU A 36 -0.38 6.03 -8.28
C GLU A 36 0.74 5.35 -7.50
N GLU A 37 1.60 6.12 -6.86
CA GLU A 37 2.66 5.60 -6.00
C GLU A 37 2.08 4.76 -4.86
N LEU A 38 1.05 5.27 -4.19
CA LEU A 38 0.40 4.56 -3.10
C LEU A 38 -0.26 3.27 -3.56
N ARG A 39 -0.84 3.26 -4.76
CA ARG A 39 -1.42 2.05 -5.35
C ARG A 39 -0.36 0.99 -5.60
N THR A 40 0.79 1.40 -6.13
CA THR A 40 1.91 0.50 -6.38
C THR A 40 2.44 -0.07 -5.07
N GLU A 41 2.69 0.76 -4.08
CA GLU A 41 3.14 0.35 -2.76
C GLU A 41 2.14 -0.60 -2.09
N ASN A 42 0.86 -0.31 -2.24
CA ASN A 42 -0.21 -1.13 -1.69
C ASN A 42 -0.23 -2.53 -2.32
N ALA A 43 -0.05 -2.60 -3.64
CA ALA A 43 0.03 -3.86 -4.36
C ALA A 43 1.26 -4.67 -3.93
N GLU A 44 2.40 -4.03 -3.77
CA GLU A 44 3.64 -4.65 -3.30
C GLU A 44 3.49 -5.19 -1.88
N LEU A 45 2.88 -4.40 -0.99
CA LEU A 45 2.63 -4.81 0.39
C LEU A 45 1.68 -6.00 0.47
N LYS A 46 0.65 -6.03 -0.36
CA LYS A 46 -0.27 -7.16 -0.45
C LYS A 46 0.44 -8.44 -0.87
N ASN A 47 1.29 -8.34 -1.90
CA ASN A 47 2.10 -9.46 -2.37
C ASN A 47 3.02 -9.97 -1.28
N LEU A 48 3.71 -9.07 -0.62
CA LEU A 48 4.62 -9.41 0.47
C LEU A 48 3.87 -10.09 1.62
N SER A 49 2.71 -9.57 1.98
CA SER A 49 1.85 -10.14 3.02
C SER A 49 1.42 -11.57 2.67
N GLN A 50 1.03 -11.82 1.42
CA GLN A 50 0.65 -13.15 0.96
C GLN A 50 1.82 -14.13 1.02
N HIS A 51 3.01 -13.70 0.59
CA HIS A 51 4.22 -14.52 0.66
C HIS A 51 4.59 -14.87 2.09
N LEU A 52 4.47 -13.92 3.00
CA LEU A 52 4.74 -14.14 4.43
C LEU A 52 3.75 -15.12 5.03
N GLN A 53 2.47 -15.02 4.69
CA GLN A 53 1.43 -15.96 5.14
C GLN A 53 1.70 -17.37 4.65
N GLN A 54 2.09 -17.52 3.38
CA GLN A 54 2.44 -18.82 2.80
C GLN A 54 3.65 -19.44 3.48
N ALA A 55 4.68 -18.61 3.72
CA ALA A 55 5.88 -19.06 4.42
C ALA A 55 5.56 -19.51 5.86
N GLU A 56 4.70 -18.78 6.56
CA GLU A 56 4.21 -19.13 7.89
C GLU A 56 3.50 -20.49 7.88
N GLN A 57 2.61 -20.69 6.93
CA GLN A 57 1.86 -21.95 6.78
C GLN A 57 2.80 -23.12 6.51
N GLU A 58 3.82 -22.93 5.68
CA GLU A 58 4.82 -23.97 5.40
C GLU A 58 5.62 -24.33 6.65
N VAL A 59 6.03 -23.33 7.42
CA VAL A 59 6.76 -23.56 8.69
C VAL A 59 5.90 -24.36 9.67
N LEU A 60 4.62 -23.99 9.80
CA LEU A 60 3.69 -24.70 10.68
C LEU A 60 3.47 -26.14 10.23
N LYS A 61 3.32 -26.35 8.93
CA LYS A 61 3.15 -27.67 8.33
C LYS A 61 4.38 -28.56 8.58
N ASN A 62 5.57 -28.02 8.35
CA ASN A 62 6.82 -28.73 8.60
C ASN A 62 6.98 -29.08 10.09
N ARG A 63 6.60 -28.18 10.97
CA ARG A 63 6.63 -28.41 12.41
C ARG A 63 5.71 -29.56 12.81
N GLU A 64 4.51 -29.60 12.25
CA GLU A 64 3.55 -30.69 12.50
C GLU A 64 4.06 -32.03 11.96
N GLU A 65 4.67 -32.06 10.80
CA GLU A 65 5.27 -33.25 10.21
C GLU A 65 6.40 -33.81 11.07
N VAL A 66 7.29 -32.94 11.53
CA VAL A 66 8.41 -33.33 12.41
C VAL A 66 7.88 -33.87 13.73
N LYS A 67 6.91 -33.18 14.33
CA LYS A 67 6.27 -33.63 15.57
C LYS A 67 5.64 -35.00 15.42
N SER A 68 4.92 -35.24 14.34
CA SER A 68 4.27 -36.51 14.02
C SER A 68 5.31 -37.65 13.87
N ARG A 69 6.43 -37.39 13.21
CA ARG A 69 7.52 -38.36 13.05
C ARG A 69 8.19 -38.70 14.36
N ILE A 70 8.41 -37.70 15.21
CA ILE A 70 8.98 -37.91 16.54
C ILE A 70 8.05 -38.77 17.40
N GLU A 71 6.76 -38.47 17.40
CA GLU A 71 5.76 -39.28 18.12
C GLU A 71 5.72 -40.71 17.61
N GLY A 72 5.80 -40.91 16.30
CA GLY A 72 5.86 -42.25 15.70
C GLY A 72 7.09 -43.03 16.11
N LEU A 73 8.26 -42.37 16.16
CA LEU A 73 9.49 -43.00 16.59
C LEU A 73 9.47 -43.36 18.07
N LEU A 74 8.93 -42.51 18.92
CA LEU A 74 8.75 -42.76 20.34
C LEU A 74 7.82 -43.95 20.58
N SER A 75 6.75 -44.04 19.83
CA SER A 75 5.79 -45.16 19.88
C SER A 75 6.50 -46.48 19.53
N ARG A 76 7.35 -46.46 18.51
CA ARG A 76 8.14 -47.66 18.13
C ARG A 76 9.11 -48.09 19.21
N LEU A 77 9.78 -47.12 19.83
CA LEU A 77 10.68 -47.37 20.95
C LEU A 77 9.93 -48.00 22.13
N ASP A 78 8.77 -47.46 22.47
CA ASP A 78 7.94 -47.99 23.56
C ASP A 78 7.48 -49.43 23.26
N ALA A 79 7.15 -49.75 22.03
CA ALA A 79 6.76 -51.08 21.62
C ALA A 79 7.90 -52.09 21.77
N VAL A 80 9.13 -51.69 21.54
CA VAL A 80 10.33 -52.53 21.71
C VAL A 80 10.65 -52.71 23.18
N HIS A 81 10.42 -51.69 24.00
CA HIS A 81 10.73 -51.71 25.43
C HIS A 81 9.74 -52.49 26.29
N SER A 82 8.50 -52.57 25.82
CA SER A 82 7.47 -53.31 26.51
C SER A 82 7.46 -54.77 26.05
#